data_cb65f8840ed34c9ef087b7c6fe252f9b
#
_entry.id   cb65f8840ed34c9ef087b7c6fe252f9b
#
_cell.length_a   1.000
_cell.length_b   1.000
_cell.length_c   1.000
_cell.angle_alpha   90.00
_cell.angle_beta   90.00
_cell.angle_gamma   90.00
#
_symmetry.space_group_name_H-M   'P 1'
#
loop_
_entity.id
_entity.type
_entity.pdbx_description
1 polymer ?
#
loop_
_entity_poly.entity_id
_entity_poly.type
_entity_poly.pdbx_seq_one_letter_code
_entity_poly.pdbx_strand_id
1 'polypeptide(L)'
;MPNENPPPIAPEPNPTHDTPFVPPVPDSLQATGLGIGFLTDLAIKIMYLEGNILGYELADRMRLPHTGVVEDLLTDLKQEQLCEVKGTGGIGANRGIGRAVYRYAITDKGRAVAREAMQRSQYAGPAPVPLPDYSDAIRRQPLGELSVHHDGMVRALSHLVVDEQTIAYLGAAVNSRRSIFLFGPPGNGKTAISESIGRLVLESRLYIPYAVETDSQVIKVFDALNHVVDDRSPQDRNDHDQRWIRVRRPVIRVGGEMTLEQLDLIYEPTSKYYEAPLQMKANGGMLLIDDFGRQQVRPRDLLNRWIVPLELRVDYMALHTGRKLDIPFDTLIVFATNLAPKDLVDEAFLRRIRHKIKITDPSWDEYREIFRRRCQEKQVPYTEDGLAYLIKEHYIKPDRVKRGCHPRDLIDQIIDIARYLDIPPQLSKDLIDQACNAYFVDL
;
A
#
# COMPACT_ATOMS: atom_id res chain seq x y z
N MET A 1 45.58 -33.91 -0.20
CA MET A 1 44.34 -34.09 -0.97
C MET A 1 43.72 -32.71 -1.04
N PRO A 2 43.55 -32.09 -2.22
CA PRO A 2 42.94 -30.78 -2.35
C PRO A 2 41.41 -30.89 -2.20
N ASN A 3 40.84 -30.02 -1.37
CA ASN A 3 39.42 -29.82 -1.17
C ASN A 3 38.83 -29.20 -2.45
N GLU A 4 38.13 -29.96 -3.26
CA GLU A 4 37.32 -29.44 -4.34
C GLU A 4 35.99 -28.90 -3.77
N ASN A 5 35.84 -27.58 -3.78
CA ASN A 5 34.53 -26.95 -3.57
C ASN A 5 33.60 -27.33 -4.73
N PRO A 6 32.35 -27.72 -4.47
CA PRO A 6 31.38 -27.95 -5.53
C PRO A 6 31.15 -26.66 -6.35
N PRO A 7 30.91 -26.76 -7.66
CA PRO A 7 30.67 -25.60 -8.49
C PRO A 7 29.39 -24.87 -8.06
N PRO A 8 29.31 -23.55 -8.24
CA PRO A 8 28.12 -22.77 -7.90
C PRO A 8 26.92 -23.28 -8.74
N ILE A 9 25.83 -23.56 -8.06
CA ILE A 9 24.53 -23.92 -8.68
C ILE A 9 24.14 -22.75 -9.58
N ALA A 10 24.02 -23.00 -10.88
CA ALA A 10 23.51 -22.01 -11.83
C ALA A 10 22.08 -21.63 -11.40
N PRO A 11 21.70 -20.34 -11.49
CA PRO A 11 20.34 -19.93 -11.20
C PRO A 11 19.40 -20.62 -12.21
N GLU A 12 18.35 -21.24 -11.69
CA GLU A 12 17.29 -21.79 -12.54
C GLU A 12 16.73 -20.70 -13.47
N PRO A 13 16.44 -21.04 -14.74
CA PRO A 13 15.88 -20.06 -15.66
C PRO A 13 14.53 -19.58 -15.11
N ASN A 14 14.37 -18.26 -14.98
CA ASN A 14 13.10 -17.63 -14.65
C ASN A 14 12.00 -18.20 -15.56
N PRO A 15 10.88 -18.66 -15.01
CA PRO A 15 9.75 -19.05 -15.83
C PRO A 15 9.29 -17.86 -16.66
N THR A 16 9.08 -18.06 -17.94
CA THR A 16 8.57 -17.07 -18.90
C THR A 16 7.21 -16.54 -18.39
N HIS A 17 7.19 -15.29 -17.92
CA HIS A 17 6.01 -14.64 -17.36
C HIS A 17 5.08 -14.08 -18.46
N ASP A 18 4.48 -14.97 -19.28
CA ASP A 18 3.55 -14.53 -20.34
C ASP A 18 2.06 -14.53 -19.90
N THR A 19 1.73 -15.07 -18.73
CA THR A 19 0.34 -15.05 -18.24
C THR A 19 0.24 -14.32 -16.89
N PRO A 20 -0.70 -13.36 -16.75
CA PRO A 20 -0.94 -12.70 -15.47
C PRO A 20 -1.24 -13.72 -14.37
N PHE A 21 -0.68 -13.51 -13.18
CA PHE A 21 -0.97 -14.35 -12.03
C PHE A 21 -2.45 -14.27 -11.67
N VAL A 22 -3.12 -15.44 -11.63
CA VAL A 22 -4.48 -15.60 -11.13
C VAL A 22 -4.45 -16.74 -10.09
N PRO A 23 -4.88 -16.47 -8.83
CA PRO A 23 -4.90 -17.51 -7.80
C PRO A 23 -5.83 -18.66 -8.21
N PRO A 24 -5.37 -19.93 -8.25
CA PRO A 24 -6.22 -21.07 -8.65
C PRO A 24 -7.28 -21.33 -7.59
N VAL A 25 -8.49 -21.65 -8.04
CA VAL A 25 -9.61 -22.00 -7.15
C VAL A 25 -9.34 -23.38 -6.53
N PRO A 26 -9.34 -23.54 -5.18
CA PRO A 26 -9.17 -24.84 -4.56
C PRO A 26 -10.40 -25.75 -4.84
N ASP A 27 -10.18 -26.97 -5.27
CA ASP A 27 -11.21 -27.97 -5.58
C ASP A 27 -11.48 -28.95 -4.42
N SER A 28 -10.64 -28.92 -3.40
CA SER A 28 -10.70 -29.83 -2.24
C SER A 28 -10.20 -29.15 -0.97
N LEU A 29 -10.48 -29.72 0.20
CA LEU A 29 -9.95 -29.26 1.48
C LEU A 29 -8.42 -29.21 1.49
N GLN A 30 -7.77 -30.23 0.89
CA GLN A 30 -6.31 -30.30 0.80
C GLN A 30 -5.74 -29.21 -0.12
N ALA A 31 -6.42 -28.90 -1.22
CA ALA A 31 -6.01 -27.85 -2.15
C ALA A 31 -6.06 -26.44 -1.54
N THR A 32 -6.74 -26.26 -0.39
CA THR A 32 -6.68 -24.99 0.36
C THR A 32 -5.32 -24.73 0.98
N GLY A 33 -4.48 -25.77 1.16
CA GLY A 33 -3.21 -25.71 1.85
C GLY A 33 -3.32 -25.55 3.37
N LEU A 34 -4.54 -25.53 3.93
CA LEU A 34 -4.81 -25.35 5.36
C LEU A 34 -5.07 -26.71 6.02
N GLY A 35 -4.69 -26.84 7.29
CA GLY A 35 -5.03 -28.02 8.10
C GLY A 35 -6.53 -28.12 8.34
N ILE A 36 -7.08 -29.36 8.28
CA ILE A 36 -8.52 -29.61 8.49
C ILE A 36 -8.97 -29.06 9.86
N GLY A 37 -8.18 -29.23 10.93
CA GLY A 37 -8.49 -28.70 12.25
C GLY A 37 -8.61 -27.16 12.26
N PHE A 38 -7.78 -26.46 11.48
CA PHE A 38 -7.87 -25.01 11.34
C PHE A 38 -9.17 -24.60 10.61
N LEU A 39 -9.53 -25.29 9.53
CA LEU A 39 -10.78 -25.03 8.79
C LEU A 39 -12.01 -25.32 9.63
N THR A 40 -11.97 -26.42 10.41
CA THR A 40 -13.01 -26.78 11.40
C THR A 40 -13.19 -25.65 12.44
N ASP A 41 -12.10 -25.20 13.05
CA ASP A 41 -12.13 -24.10 14.03
C ASP A 41 -12.70 -22.81 13.41
N LEU A 42 -12.32 -22.49 12.17
CA LEU A 42 -12.81 -21.30 11.48
C LEU A 42 -14.31 -21.40 11.20
N ALA A 43 -14.75 -22.53 10.62
CA ALA A 43 -16.17 -22.75 10.28
C ALA A 43 -17.06 -22.71 11.53
N ILE A 44 -16.62 -23.37 12.60
CA ILE A 44 -17.41 -23.47 13.82
C ILE A 44 -17.49 -22.10 14.56
N LYS A 45 -16.44 -21.27 14.50
CA LYS A 45 -16.45 -19.90 14.99
C LYS A 45 -17.46 -19.03 14.22
N ILE A 46 -17.46 -19.13 12.88
CA ILE A 46 -18.43 -18.39 12.05
C ILE A 46 -19.86 -18.86 12.37
N MET A 47 -20.10 -20.16 12.45
CA MET A 47 -21.42 -20.72 12.82
C MET A 47 -21.87 -20.30 14.24
N TYR A 48 -20.93 -20.17 15.17
CA TYR A 48 -21.22 -19.72 16.54
C TYR A 48 -21.67 -18.25 16.57
N LEU A 49 -21.05 -17.39 15.75
CA LEU A 49 -21.37 -15.97 15.67
C LEU A 49 -22.67 -15.70 14.89
N GLU A 50 -22.92 -16.43 13.81
CA GLU A 50 -24.09 -16.24 12.93
C GLU A 50 -25.33 -17.03 13.44
N GLY A 51 -25.14 -18.05 14.25
CA GLY A 51 -26.20 -18.92 14.74
C GLY A 51 -26.60 -19.97 13.71
N ASN A 52 -27.70 -19.75 12.99
CA ASN A 52 -28.17 -20.65 11.92
C ASN A 52 -27.73 -20.13 10.57
N ILE A 53 -26.94 -20.89 9.83
CA ILE A 53 -26.35 -20.50 8.56
C ILE A 53 -26.62 -21.52 7.44
N LEU A 54 -26.77 -21.03 6.22
CA LEU A 54 -26.86 -21.92 5.04
C LEU A 54 -25.44 -22.28 4.57
N GLY A 55 -25.28 -23.49 3.99
CA GLY A 55 -23.96 -23.97 3.57
C GLY A 55 -23.24 -22.99 2.60
N TYR A 56 -23.98 -22.40 1.67
CA TYR A 56 -23.40 -21.41 0.77
C TYR A 56 -23.06 -20.06 1.46
N GLU A 57 -23.81 -19.67 2.50
CA GLU A 57 -23.49 -18.47 3.30
C GLU A 57 -22.18 -18.69 4.08
N LEU A 58 -21.99 -19.89 4.64
CA LEU A 58 -20.72 -20.26 5.26
C LEU A 58 -19.57 -20.20 4.24
N ALA A 59 -19.79 -20.74 3.04
CA ALA A 59 -18.83 -20.69 1.93
C ALA A 59 -18.50 -19.23 1.56
N ASP A 60 -19.49 -18.37 1.44
CA ASP A 60 -19.30 -16.94 1.16
C ASP A 60 -18.52 -16.21 2.29
N ARG A 61 -18.78 -16.58 3.58
CA ARG A 61 -18.04 -16.01 4.73
C ARG A 61 -16.58 -16.47 4.76
N MET A 62 -16.37 -17.76 4.49
CA MET A 62 -15.01 -18.34 4.42
C MET A 62 -14.27 -17.99 3.12
N ARG A 63 -14.98 -17.46 2.12
CA ARG A 63 -14.44 -17.22 0.76
C ARG A 63 -13.86 -18.49 0.13
N LEU A 64 -14.50 -19.63 0.38
CA LEU A 64 -14.15 -20.94 -0.17
C LEU A 64 -15.26 -21.47 -1.08
N PRO A 65 -14.94 -22.34 -2.06
CA PRO A 65 -15.96 -23.00 -2.86
C PRO A 65 -16.91 -23.81 -1.98
N HIS A 66 -18.21 -23.73 -2.27
CA HIS A 66 -19.19 -24.52 -1.55
C HIS A 66 -19.02 -26.02 -1.85
N THR A 67 -18.97 -26.38 -3.14
CA THR A 67 -18.81 -27.76 -3.60
C THR A 67 -17.36 -28.20 -3.52
N GLY A 68 -17.12 -29.39 -2.99
CA GLY A 68 -15.78 -29.97 -2.86
C GLY A 68 -14.95 -29.47 -1.67
N VAL A 69 -15.30 -28.31 -1.07
CA VAL A 69 -14.57 -27.79 0.08
C VAL A 69 -15.49 -27.62 1.30
N VAL A 70 -16.44 -26.68 1.24
CA VAL A 70 -17.30 -26.40 2.43
C VAL A 70 -18.34 -27.48 2.65
N GLU A 71 -18.81 -28.13 1.59
CA GLU A 71 -19.74 -29.27 1.67
C GLU A 71 -19.09 -30.47 2.39
N ASP A 72 -17.82 -30.77 2.06
CA ASP A 72 -17.04 -31.83 2.71
C ASP A 72 -16.77 -31.45 4.18
N LEU A 73 -16.36 -30.22 4.44
CA LEU A 73 -16.14 -29.71 5.80
C LEU A 73 -17.42 -29.80 6.65
N LEU A 74 -18.59 -29.42 6.12
CA LEU A 74 -19.87 -29.54 6.79
C LEU A 74 -20.25 -31.01 7.06
N THR A 75 -19.85 -31.92 6.18
CA THR A 75 -20.05 -33.35 6.36
C THR A 75 -19.23 -33.88 7.53
N ASP A 76 -17.97 -33.48 7.65
CA ASP A 76 -17.08 -33.81 8.75
C ASP A 76 -17.62 -33.23 10.09
N LEU A 77 -17.99 -31.94 10.09
CA LEU A 77 -18.58 -31.28 11.29
C LEU A 77 -19.85 -31.99 11.76
N LYS A 78 -20.66 -32.50 10.86
CA LYS A 78 -21.87 -33.25 11.17
C LYS A 78 -21.55 -34.65 11.70
N GLN A 79 -20.57 -35.36 11.13
CA GLN A 79 -20.12 -36.65 11.63
C GLN A 79 -19.56 -36.53 13.05
N GLU A 80 -18.83 -35.48 13.34
CA GLU A 80 -18.33 -35.18 14.68
C GLU A 80 -19.38 -34.62 15.64
N GLN A 81 -20.63 -34.48 15.18
CA GLN A 81 -21.75 -33.93 15.95
C GLN A 81 -21.53 -32.48 16.44
N LEU A 82 -20.76 -31.70 15.70
CA LEU A 82 -20.50 -30.29 16.01
C LEU A 82 -21.58 -29.37 15.41
N CYS A 83 -22.23 -29.82 14.33
CA CYS A 83 -23.38 -29.13 13.74
C CYS A 83 -24.49 -30.13 13.40
N GLU A 84 -25.70 -29.62 13.20
CA GLU A 84 -26.88 -30.39 12.80
C GLU A 84 -27.66 -29.66 11.71
N VAL A 85 -28.43 -30.40 10.91
CA VAL A 85 -29.33 -29.85 9.91
C VAL A 85 -30.66 -29.49 10.56
N LYS A 86 -31.06 -28.22 10.53
CA LYS A 86 -32.34 -27.73 11.12
C LYS A 86 -33.51 -27.66 10.12
N GLY A 87 -33.24 -27.86 8.84
CA GLY A 87 -34.26 -27.81 7.79
C GLY A 87 -33.69 -27.51 6.42
N THR A 88 -34.57 -27.51 5.44
CA THR A 88 -34.23 -27.04 4.08
C THR A 88 -34.61 -25.57 3.96
N GLY A 89 -33.66 -24.68 3.68
CA GLY A 89 -33.95 -23.34 3.16
C GLY A 89 -34.56 -23.53 1.76
N GLY A 90 -35.65 -22.81 1.46
CA GLY A 90 -36.44 -22.99 0.25
C GLY A 90 -35.61 -23.15 -1.02
N ILE A 91 -36.19 -23.78 -2.05
CA ILE A 91 -35.56 -24.06 -3.34
C ILE A 91 -34.89 -22.76 -3.86
N GLY A 92 -33.58 -22.75 -3.93
CA GLY A 92 -32.78 -21.63 -4.45
C GLY A 92 -32.97 -21.47 -5.96
N ALA A 93 -34.18 -21.08 -6.37
CA ALA A 93 -34.57 -20.92 -7.78
C ALA A 93 -33.78 -19.83 -8.52
N ASN A 94 -33.01 -19.00 -7.82
CA ASN A 94 -32.33 -17.84 -8.42
C ASN A 94 -30.82 -18.04 -8.70
N ARG A 95 -30.21 -19.19 -8.40
CA ARG A 95 -28.78 -19.45 -8.66
C ARG A 95 -28.48 -20.73 -9.44
N GLY A 96 -29.46 -21.33 -10.13
CA GLY A 96 -29.23 -22.50 -11.00
C GLY A 96 -28.84 -23.79 -10.25
N ILE A 97 -28.93 -23.83 -8.92
CA ILE A 97 -28.57 -24.98 -8.10
C ILE A 97 -29.84 -25.75 -7.78
N GLY A 98 -30.16 -26.79 -8.55
CA GLY A 98 -31.30 -27.70 -8.35
C GLY A 98 -31.16 -28.66 -7.16
N ARG A 99 -30.36 -28.30 -6.13
CA ARG A 99 -30.14 -29.10 -4.90
C ARG A 99 -30.82 -28.45 -3.69
N ALA A 100 -31.29 -29.28 -2.78
CA ALA A 100 -31.84 -28.85 -1.49
C ALA A 100 -30.77 -28.06 -0.70
N VAL A 101 -31.09 -26.83 -0.35
CA VAL A 101 -30.23 -25.99 0.45
C VAL A 101 -30.47 -26.27 1.91
N TYR A 102 -29.48 -26.83 2.59
CA TYR A 102 -29.57 -27.15 4.01
C TYR A 102 -29.18 -25.97 4.89
N ARG A 103 -29.95 -25.76 5.96
CA ARG A 103 -29.63 -24.83 7.04
C ARG A 103 -28.98 -25.61 8.17
N TYR A 104 -27.82 -25.17 8.58
CA TYR A 104 -27.01 -25.78 9.64
C TYR A 104 -27.10 -24.95 10.91
N ALA A 105 -27.15 -25.62 12.04
CA ALA A 105 -27.07 -25.03 13.37
C ALA A 105 -25.95 -25.70 14.16
N ILE A 106 -25.27 -24.91 15.00
CA ILE A 106 -24.25 -25.42 15.90
C ILE A 106 -24.90 -26.16 17.09
N THR A 107 -24.40 -27.35 17.42
CA THR A 107 -24.83 -28.13 18.60
C THR A 107 -24.24 -27.59 19.90
N ASP A 108 -24.65 -28.10 21.07
CA ASP A 108 -24.02 -27.72 22.33
C ASP A 108 -22.56 -28.16 22.41
N LYS A 109 -22.23 -29.34 21.87
CA LYS A 109 -20.83 -29.79 21.69
C LYS A 109 -20.05 -28.81 20.80
N GLY A 110 -20.62 -28.43 19.66
CA GLY A 110 -20.05 -27.44 18.78
C GLY A 110 -19.84 -26.08 19.42
N ARG A 111 -20.80 -25.62 20.26
CA ARG A 111 -20.62 -24.35 21.00
C ARG A 111 -19.46 -24.41 22.00
N ALA A 112 -19.25 -25.55 22.64
CA ALA A 112 -18.09 -25.73 23.52
C ALA A 112 -16.78 -25.65 22.77
N VAL A 113 -16.67 -26.37 21.62
CA VAL A 113 -15.49 -26.32 20.75
C VAL A 113 -15.26 -24.91 20.15
N ALA A 114 -16.33 -24.22 19.71
CA ALA A 114 -16.23 -22.87 19.20
C ALA A 114 -15.66 -21.90 20.25
N ARG A 115 -16.12 -21.98 21.50
CA ARG A 115 -15.59 -21.16 22.60
C ARG A 115 -14.10 -21.42 22.84
N GLU A 116 -13.68 -22.68 22.80
CA GLU A 116 -12.28 -23.05 22.92
C GLU A 116 -11.45 -22.53 21.73
N ALA A 117 -11.94 -22.67 20.49
CA ALA A 117 -11.31 -22.12 19.30
C ALA A 117 -11.18 -20.58 19.36
N MET A 118 -12.21 -19.87 19.88
CA MET A 118 -12.16 -18.41 20.10
C MET A 118 -11.16 -18.00 21.20
N GLN A 119 -10.89 -18.87 22.18
CA GLN A 119 -9.81 -18.62 23.15
C GLN A 119 -8.42 -18.68 22.52
N ARG A 120 -8.25 -19.43 21.43
CA ARG A 120 -6.99 -19.47 20.65
C ARG A 120 -6.87 -18.31 19.66
N SER A 121 -7.95 -18.01 18.92
CA SER A 121 -8.01 -16.90 17.98
C SER A 121 -9.44 -16.50 17.70
N GLN A 122 -9.79 -15.22 17.80
CA GLN A 122 -11.11 -14.70 17.47
C GLN A 122 -11.32 -14.41 15.99
N TYR A 123 -10.32 -14.69 15.15
CA TYR A 123 -10.46 -14.50 13.70
C TYR A 123 -11.59 -15.38 13.16
N ALA A 124 -12.60 -14.75 12.56
CA ALA A 124 -13.77 -15.37 11.97
C ALA A 124 -14.16 -14.65 10.66
N GLY A 125 -13.25 -14.70 9.70
CA GLY A 125 -13.38 -14.05 8.39
C GLY A 125 -13.04 -15.00 7.23
N PRO A 126 -12.70 -14.47 6.05
CA PRO A 126 -12.21 -15.26 4.93
C PRO A 126 -11.11 -16.22 5.35
N ALA A 127 -11.15 -17.46 4.87
CA ALA A 127 -10.08 -18.41 5.17
C ALA A 127 -8.73 -17.84 4.72
N PRO A 128 -7.70 -17.86 5.56
CA PRO A 128 -6.39 -17.37 5.18
C PRO A 128 -5.76 -18.27 4.11
N VAL A 129 -4.68 -17.77 3.50
CA VAL A 129 -3.84 -18.58 2.63
C VAL A 129 -2.55 -18.96 3.35
N PRO A 130 -1.91 -20.09 3.07
CA PRO A 130 -0.61 -20.43 3.63
C PRO A 130 0.45 -19.38 3.31
N LEU A 131 1.38 -19.10 4.23
CA LEU A 131 2.49 -18.17 4.01
C LEU A 131 3.34 -18.51 2.77
N PRO A 132 3.63 -19.77 2.43
CA PRO A 132 4.32 -20.10 1.18
C PRO A 132 3.56 -19.65 -0.08
N ASP A 133 2.23 -19.82 -0.12
CA ASP A 133 1.39 -19.40 -1.25
C ASP A 133 1.38 -17.88 -1.41
N TYR A 134 1.28 -17.14 -0.27
CA TYR A 134 1.44 -15.69 -0.27
C TYR A 134 2.80 -15.27 -0.84
N SER A 135 3.87 -15.93 -0.37
CA SER A 135 5.23 -15.60 -0.81
C SER A 135 5.45 -15.88 -2.28
N ASP A 136 4.90 -16.97 -2.82
CA ASP A 136 4.93 -17.28 -4.24
C ASP A 136 4.13 -16.27 -5.06
N ALA A 137 2.93 -15.93 -4.61
CA ALA A 137 2.08 -14.94 -5.27
C ALA A 137 2.76 -13.57 -5.40
N ILE A 138 3.43 -13.08 -4.34
CA ILE A 138 4.17 -11.82 -4.42
C ILE A 138 5.33 -11.90 -5.44
N ARG A 139 6.07 -13.02 -5.47
CA ARG A 139 7.15 -13.22 -6.45
C ARG A 139 6.65 -13.28 -7.89
N ARG A 140 5.45 -13.82 -8.11
CA ARG A 140 4.80 -13.94 -9.42
C ARG A 140 4.06 -12.69 -9.88
N GLN A 141 3.90 -11.70 -9.00
CA GLN A 141 3.29 -10.40 -9.29
C GLN A 141 4.26 -9.25 -9.04
N PRO A 142 5.51 -9.30 -9.53
CA PRO A 142 6.50 -8.30 -9.19
C PRO A 142 6.03 -6.91 -9.64
N LEU A 143 6.45 -5.88 -8.93
CA LEU A 143 6.25 -4.48 -9.35
C LEU A 143 6.82 -4.22 -10.76
N GLY A 144 7.53 -5.16 -11.26
CA GLY A 144 8.31 -5.14 -12.48
C GLY A 144 7.63 -5.13 -13.81
N GLU A 145 6.38 -5.36 -13.87
CA GLU A 145 5.60 -5.17 -15.10
C GLU A 145 5.33 -3.67 -15.38
N LEU A 146 5.58 -2.80 -14.40
CA LEU A 146 5.58 -1.36 -14.56
C LEU A 146 6.86 -0.89 -15.26
N SER A 147 6.87 -0.94 -16.59
CA SER A 147 7.87 -0.21 -17.37
C SER A 147 7.34 1.19 -17.67
N VAL A 148 7.90 2.17 -16.98
CA VAL A 148 7.53 3.58 -17.18
C VAL A 148 8.46 4.17 -18.23
N HIS A 149 7.89 4.50 -19.40
CA HIS A 149 8.60 5.23 -20.45
C HIS A 149 8.61 6.73 -20.17
N HIS A 150 9.50 7.46 -20.85
CA HIS A 150 9.64 8.91 -20.73
C HIS A 150 8.29 9.64 -20.79
N ASP A 151 7.48 9.38 -21.83
CA ASP A 151 6.18 10.03 -22.01
C ASP A 151 5.20 9.75 -20.86
N GLY A 152 5.29 8.57 -20.23
CA GLY A 152 4.52 8.22 -19.05
C GLY A 152 4.90 9.08 -17.85
N MET A 153 6.20 9.31 -17.62
CA MET A 153 6.69 10.20 -16.57
C MET A 153 6.30 11.65 -16.83
N VAL A 154 6.44 12.13 -18.06
CA VAL A 154 6.01 13.49 -18.45
C VAL A 154 4.52 13.70 -18.18
N ARG A 155 3.66 12.75 -18.58
CA ARG A 155 2.22 12.83 -18.30
C ARG A 155 1.92 12.81 -16.80
N ALA A 156 2.57 11.94 -16.05
CA ALA A 156 2.34 11.83 -14.60
C ALA A 156 2.75 13.10 -13.84
N LEU A 157 3.77 13.79 -14.31
CA LEU A 157 4.31 15.02 -13.72
C LEU A 157 3.79 16.31 -14.40
N SER A 158 2.92 16.21 -15.41
CA SER A 158 2.47 17.34 -16.23
C SER A 158 1.85 18.51 -15.47
N HIS A 159 1.26 18.22 -14.29
CA HIS A 159 0.70 19.22 -13.38
C HIS A 159 1.77 19.95 -12.54
N LEU A 160 3.02 19.46 -12.56
CA LEU A 160 4.18 20.08 -11.92
C LEU A 160 5.07 20.71 -12.98
N VAL A 161 5.95 21.60 -12.52
CA VAL A 161 7.04 22.12 -13.34
C VAL A 161 8.31 21.46 -12.82
N VAL A 162 8.85 20.53 -13.60
CA VAL A 162 10.02 19.72 -13.25
C VAL A 162 10.93 19.71 -14.46
N ASP A 163 12.22 19.90 -14.27
CA ASP A 163 13.19 19.87 -15.33
C ASP A 163 13.36 18.47 -15.95
N GLU A 164 13.76 18.43 -17.21
CA GLU A 164 13.92 17.21 -18.00
C GLU A 164 14.88 16.19 -17.39
N GLN A 165 15.97 16.68 -16.79
CA GLN A 165 16.95 15.83 -16.13
C GLN A 165 16.39 15.14 -14.89
N THR A 166 15.62 15.87 -14.09
CA THR A 166 14.92 15.32 -12.92
C THR A 166 13.88 14.28 -13.35
N ILE A 167 13.11 14.54 -14.43
CA ILE A 167 12.17 13.57 -15.02
C ILE A 167 12.88 12.28 -15.41
N ALA A 168 14.02 12.37 -16.09
CA ALA A 168 14.81 11.22 -16.51
C ALA A 168 15.34 10.42 -15.30
N TYR A 169 15.83 11.09 -14.26
CA TYR A 169 16.27 10.42 -13.03
C TYR A 169 15.13 9.73 -12.29
N LEU A 170 13.96 10.37 -12.21
CA LEU A 170 12.78 9.77 -11.61
C LEU A 170 12.30 8.54 -12.38
N GLY A 171 12.26 8.60 -13.72
CA GLY A 171 11.89 7.47 -14.57
C GLY A 171 12.82 6.27 -14.37
N ALA A 172 14.13 6.51 -14.39
CA ALA A 172 15.14 5.47 -14.14
C ALA A 172 15.02 4.88 -12.73
N ALA A 173 14.71 5.72 -11.73
CA ALA A 173 14.53 5.29 -10.35
C ALA A 173 13.29 4.41 -10.17
N VAL A 174 12.16 4.79 -10.75
CA VAL A 174 10.91 4.00 -10.73
C VAL A 174 11.12 2.65 -11.41
N ASN A 175 11.74 2.63 -12.60
CA ASN A 175 12.03 1.40 -13.33
C ASN A 175 13.02 0.47 -12.63
N SER A 176 13.89 1.02 -11.76
CA SER A 176 14.82 0.20 -10.98
C SER A 176 14.16 -0.61 -9.88
N ARG A 177 12.94 -0.22 -9.45
CA ARG A 177 12.17 -0.83 -8.34
C ARG A 177 12.93 -0.88 -7.02
N ARG A 178 13.92 -0.01 -6.90
CA ARG A 178 14.74 0.15 -5.69
C ARG A 178 14.26 1.37 -4.92
N SER A 179 14.80 1.53 -3.72
CA SER A 179 14.50 2.70 -2.89
C SER A 179 14.92 4.01 -3.57
N ILE A 180 14.08 5.02 -3.43
CA ILE A 180 14.29 6.39 -3.92
C ILE A 180 14.38 7.32 -2.72
N PHE A 181 15.35 8.21 -2.74
CA PHE A 181 15.54 9.24 -1.73
C PHE A 181 15.41 10.63 -2.38
N LEU A 182 14.26 11.28 -2.14
CA LEU A 182 13.99 12.64 -2.61
C LEU A 182 14.34 13.62 -1.50
N PHE A 183 15.32 14.48 -1.74
CA PHE A 183 15.76 15.43 -0.74
C PHE A 183 15.93 16.83 -1.34
N GLY A 184 15.92 17.84 -0.49
CA GLY A 184 16.10 19.24 -0.91
C GLY A 184 15.24 20.18 -0.10
N PRO A 185 15.32 21.50 -0.38
CA PRO A 185 14.62 22.50 0.38
C PRO A 185 13.11 22.27 0.48
N PRO A 186 12.45 22.71 1.58
CA PRO A 186 11.01 22.60 1.72
C PRO A 186 10.26 23.42 0.66
N GLY A 187 9.04 23.00 0.31
CA GLY A 187 8.19 23.76 -0.61
C GLY A 187 8.49 23.56 -2.11
N ASN A 188 9.37 22.64 -2.49
CA ASN A 188 9.73 22.38 -3.90
C ASN A 188 9.06 21.13 -4.49
N GLY A 189 7.94 20.66 -3.93
CA GLY A 189 7.09 19.65 -4.56
C GLY A 189 7.54 18.20 -4.39
N LYS A 190 8.46 17.86 -3.45
CA LYS A 190 8.89 16.47 -3.21
C LYS A 190 7.71 15.53 -2.95
N THR A 191 6.79 15.90 -2.08
CA THR A 191 5.57 15.14 -1.80
C THR A 191 4.71 14.97 -3.04
N ALA A 192 4.49 16.04 -3.81
CA ALA A 192 3.71 16.01 -5.05
C ALA A 192 4.35 15.12 -6.13
N ILE A 193 5.67 15.12 -6.25
CA ILE A 193 6.42 14.19 -7.11
C ILE A 193 6.21 12.75 -6.64
N SER A 194 6.35 12.48 -5.35
CA SER A 194 6.14 11.14 -4.78
C SER A 194 4.71 10.63 -4.99
N GLU A 195 3.71 11.49 -4.82
CA GLU A 195 2.30 11.16 -5.09
C GLU A 195 2.06 10.87 -6.58
N SER A 196 2.78 11.56 -7.47
CA SER A 196 2.70 11.33 -8.92
C SER A 196 3.27 9.96 -9.29
N ILE A 197 4.39 9.57 -8.67
CA ILE A 197 4.95 8.21 -8.80
C ILE A 197 3.94 7.19 -8.26
N GLY A 198 3.31 7.45 -7.11
CA GLY A 198 2.28 6.60 -6.55
C GLY A 198 1.09 6.40 -7.49
N ARG A 199 0.64 7.45 -8.20
CA ARG A 199 -0.43 7.33 -9.20
C ARG A 199 -0.07 6.38 -10.34
N LEU A 200 1.18 6.40 -10.83
CA LEU A 200 1.64 5.45 -11.83
C LEU A 200 1.59 4.00 -11.30
N VAL A 201 1.98 3.79 -10.05
CA VAL A 201 1.90 2.47 -9.40
C VAL A 201 0.45 1.99 -9.29
N LEU A 202 -0.50 2.88 -8.94
CA LEU A 202 -1.93 2.57 -8.82
C LEU A 202 -2.61 2.16 -10.14
N GLU A 203 -2.01 2.42 -11.29
CA GLU A 203 -2.58 2.04 -12.60
C GLU A 203 -2.62 0.52 -12.81
N SER A 204 -1.73 -0.23 -12.19
CA SER A 204 -1.69 -1.68 -12.27
C SER A 204 -2.38 -2.36 -11.07
N ARG A 205 -2.59 -3.67 -11.18
CA ARG A 205 -3.36 -4.45 -10.22
C ARG A 205 -2.56 -5.65 -9.74
N LEU A 206 -2.95 -6.17 -8.57
CA LEU A 206 -2.45 -7.44 -8.04
C LEU A 206 -3.52 -8.13 -7.19
N TYR A 207 -3.31 -9.42 -6.94
CA TYR A 207 -4.06 -10.18 -5.96
C TYR A 207 -3.34 -10.20 -4.63
N ILE A 208 -4.04 -9.85 -3.55
CA ILE A 208 -3.57 -10.00 -2.17
C ILE A 208 -4.55 -10.87 -1.39
N PRO A 209 -4.10 -11.66 -0.40
CA PRO A 209 -5.03 -12.42 0.42
C PRO A 209 -5.67 -11.53 1.49
N TYR A 210 -6.86 -11.92 1.95
CA TYR A 210 -7.45 -11.29 3.13
C TYR A 210 -6.58 -11.50 4.37
N ALA A 211 -6.05 -12.71 4.52
CA ALA A 211 -5.19 -13.08 5.62
C ALA A 211 -4.22 -14.20 5.20
N VAL A 212 -3.14 -14.33 5.94
CA VAL A 212 -2.12 -15.38 5.79
C VAL A 212 -2.11 -16.26 7.04
N GLU A 213 -1.98 -17.57 6.85
CA GLU A 213 -1.80 -18.53 7.93
C GLU A 213 -0.32 -18.97 8.01
N THR A 214 0.18 -19.04 9.22
CA THR A 214 1.47 -19.68 9.53
C THR A 214 1.42 -20.22 10.96
N ASP A 215 1.75 -21.48 11.19
CA ASP A 215 1.73 -22.14 12.50
C ASP A 215 0.40 -21.98 13.26
N SER A 216 -0.70 -22.11 12.55
CA SER A 216 -2.05 -21.90 13.09
C SER A 216 -2.31 -20.47 13.60
N GLN A 217 -1.40 -19.53 13.31
CA GLN A 217 -1.59 -18.11 13.56
C GLN A 217 -2.10 -17.42 12.30
N VAL A 218 -2.92 -16.39 12.48
CA VAL A 218 -3.48 -15.61 11.38
C VAL A 218 -2.83 -14.22 11.36
N ILE A 219 -2.35 -13.82 10.18
CA ILE A 219 -1.87 -12.46 9.91
C ILE A 219 -2.84 -11.83 8.92
N LYS A 220 -3.59 -10.82 9.35
CA LYS A 220 -4.50 -10.08 8.49
C LYS A 220 -3.74 -9.12 7.61
N VAL A 221 -3.86 -9.28 6.28
CA VAL A 221 -3.13 -8.49 5.28
C VAL A 221 -4.03 -7.43 4.65
N PHE A 222 -5.22 -7.82 4.19
CA PHE A 222 -6.13 -6.87 3.57
C PHE A 222 -6.62 -5.83 4.58
N ASP A 223 -6.47 -4.57 4.20
CA ASP A 223 -6.86 -3.39 4.96
C ASP A 223 -7.58 -2.40 4.03
N ALA A 224 -8.87 -2.19 4.25
CA ALA A 224 -9.69 -1.33 3.40
C ALA A 224 -9.26 0.16 3.40
N LEU A 225 -8.45 0.59 4.38
CA LEU A 225 -7.89 1.95 4.41
C LEU A 225 -6.71 2.10 3.44
N ASN A 226 -5.95 1.02 3.25
CA ASN A 226 -4.72 1.02 2.45
C ASN A 226 -4.89 0.37 1.08
N HIS A 227 -5.92 -0.48 0.89
CA HIS A 227 -6.12 -1.26 -0.32
C HIS A 227 -7.40 -0.85 -1.06
N VAL A 228 -7.24 -0.34 -2.26
CA VAL A 228 -8.36 0.03 -3.13
C VAL A 228 -8.77 -1.19 -3.97
N VAL A 229 -9.94 -1.73 -3.67
CA VAL A 229 -10.50 -2.88 -4.39
C VAL A 229 -10.75 -2.52 -5.85
N ASP A 230 -10.41 -3.43 -6.76
CA ASP A 230 -10.73 -3.29 -8.18
C ASP A 230 -12.13 -3.88 -8.42
N ASP A 231 -13.11 -2.98 -8.60
CA ASP A 231 -14.52 -3.36 -8.83
C ASP A 231 -14.67 -4.04 -10.20
N ARG A 232 -14.57 -5.36 -10.20
CA ARG A 232 -14.96 -6.17 -11.35
C ARG A 232 -16.46 -6.43 -11.34
N SER A 233 -17.00 -6.69 -12.54
CA SER A 233 -18.37 -7.14 -12.71
C SER A 233 -18.60 -8.46 -11.91
N PRO A 234 -19.81 -8.71 -11.41
CA PRO A 234 -20.16 -9.94 -10.67
C PRO A 234 -19.86 -11.24 -11.43
N GLN A 235 -19.73 -11.19 -12.76
CA GLN A 235 -19.42 -12.37 -13.61
C GLN A 235 -17.98 -12.84 -13.43
N ASP A 236 -17.05 -11.97 -13.00
CA ASP A 236 -15.63 -12.31 -12.83
C ASP A 236 -15.32 -12.92 -11.45
N ARG A 237 -16.32 -13.13 -10.57
CA ARG A 237 -16.09 -13.59 -9.19
C ARG A 237 -15.66 -15.06 -9.06
N ASN A 238 -15.91 -15.89 -10.07
CA ASN A 238 -15.60 -17.32 -10.01
C ASN A 238 -14.29 -17.70 -10.70
N ASP A 239 -13.54 -16.74 -11.23
CA ASP A 239 -12.36 -16.99 -12.04
C ASP A 239 -11.09 -17.23 -11.20
N HIS A 240 -11.17 -17.01 -9.89
CA HIS A 240 -10.01 -17.12 -8.98
C HIS A 240 -10.44 -17.52 -7.57
N ASP A 241 -9.47 -17.97 -6.79
CA ASP A 241 -9.63 -18.26 -5.36
C ASP A 241 -10.10 -16.99 -4.62
N GLN A 242 -11.30 -17.04 -4.05
CA GLN A 242 -11.96 -15.92 -3.40
C GLN A 242 -11.34 -15.51 -2.06
N ARG A 243 -10.38 -16.29 -1.53
CA ARG A 243 -9.54 -15.89 -0.38
C ARG A 243 -8.61 -14.74 -0.75
N TRP A 244 -8.40 -14.53 -2.05
CA TRP A 244 -7.65 -13.43 -2.62
C TRP A 244 -8.60 -12.35 -3.14
N ILE A 245 -8.18 -11.10 -2.96
CA ILE A 245 -8.91 -9.95 -3.46
C ILE A 245 -8.03 -9.20 -4.46
N ARG A 246 -8.60 -8.86 -5.61
CA ARG A 246 -7.92 -8.04 -6.58
C ARG A 246 -8.01 -6.57 -6.19
N VAL A 247 -6.86 -5.95 -6.04
CA VAL A 247 -6.74 -4.54 -5.67
C VAL A 247 -5.89 -3.78 -6.68
N ARG A 248 -6.02 -2.46 -6.72
CA ARG A 248 -4.98 -1.61 -7.30
C ARG A 248 -3.71 -1.78 -6.48
N ARG A 249 -2.54 -1.73 -7.11
CA ARG A 249 -1.30 -1.86 -6.35
C ARG A 249 -1.27 -0.85 -5.21
N PRO A 250 -0.97 -1.28 -3.98
CA PRO A 250 -1.07 -0.40 -2.82
C PRO A 250 -0.06 0.75 -2.90
N VAL A 251 -0.50 1.93 -2.50
CA VAL A 251 0.35 3.10 -2.28
C VAL A 251 0.07 3.59 -0.87
N ILE A 252 0.92 3.20 0.06
CA ILE A 252 0.80 3.56 1.47
C ILE A 252 1.68 4.76 1.75
N ARG A 253 1.10 5.79 2.34
CA ARG A 253 1.81 7.00 2.77
C ARG A 253 1.83 7.08 4.29
N VAL A 254 2.99 7.34 4.84
CA VAL A 254 3.21 7.60 6.27
C VAL A 254 4.03 8.88 6.45
N GLY A 255 3.78 9.59 7.53
CA GLY A 255 4.43 10.84 7.89
C GLY A 255 5.07 10.77 9.27
N GLY A 256 4.96 11.87 10.02
CA GLY A 256 5.54 12.01 11.35
C GLY A 256 4.98 11.07 12.42
N GLU A 257 3.79 10.50 12.18
CA GLU A 257 3.10 9.58 13.09
C GLU A 257 3.70 8.17 13.10
N MET A 258 4.55 7.81 12.15
CA MET A 258 5.09 6.46 12.00
C MET A 258 5.95 6.06 13.20
N THR A 259 5.72 4.84 13.70
CA THR A 259 6.49 4.20 14.77
C THR A 259 7.19 2.93 14.30
N LEU A 260 8.22 2.44 15.04
CA LEU A 260 8.89 1.18 14.72
C LEU A 260 7.96 -0.03 14.83
N GLU A 261 7.00 0.02 15.75
CA GLU A 261 6.05 -1.07 15.96
C GLU A 261 5.20 -1.35 14.72
N GLN A 262 4.89 -0.31 13.94
CA GLN A 262 4.13 -0.43 12.69
C GLN A 262 4.90 -1.18 11.58
N LEU A 263 6.20 -1.42 11.78
CA LEU A 263 7.06 -2.17 10.87
C LEU A 263 7.24 -3.63 11.28
N ASP A 264 6.65 -4.05 12.40
CA ASP A 264 6.64 -5.43 12.86
C ASP A 264 5.20 -5.97 12.94
N LEU A 265 5.05 -7.29 13.07
CA LEU A 265 3.75 -7.92 13.24
C LEU A 265 3.13 -7.44 14.56
N ILE A 266 1.96 -6.83 14.49
CA ILE A 266 1.23 -6.35 15.66
C ILE A 266 0.30 -7.46 16.12
N TYR A 267 0.62 -8.09 17.26
CA TYR A 267 -0.28 -9.04 17.90
C TYR A 267 -1.33 -8.30 18.71
N GLU A 268 -2.62 -8.56 18.40
CA GLU A 268 -3.73 -7.99 19.15
C GLU A 268 -4.17 -8.99 20.25
N PRO A 269 -3.89 -8.69 21.53
CA PRO A 269 -4.18 -9.65 22.62
C PRO A 269 -5.66 -9.99 22.79
N THR A 270 -6.57 -9.07 22.44
CA THR A 270 -8.00 -9.27 22.56
C THR A 270 -8.50 -10.23 21.49
N SER A 271 -8.19 -9.96 20.24
CA SER A 271 -8.66 -10.76 19.09
C SER A 271 -7.74 -11.94 18.76
N LYS A 272 -6.51 -11.96 19.30
CA LYS A 272 -5.55 -13.08 19.22
C LYS A 272 -5.21 -13.48 17.78
N TYR A 273 -4.98 -12.49 16.95
CA TYR A 273 -4.37 -12.62 15.62
C TYR A 273 -3.48 -11.41 15.36
N TYR A 274 -2.74 -11.43 14.27
CA TYR A 274 -1.82 -10.37 13.91
C TYR A 274 -2.39 -9.45 12.85
N GLU A 275 -2.07 -8.17 12.95
CA GLU A 275 -2.12 -7.23 11.83
C GLU A 275 -0.76 -7.22 11.11
N ALA A 276 -0.81 -7.24 9.78
CA ALA A 276 0.39 -7.12 8.96
C ALA A 276 1.01 -5.72 9.07
N PRO A 277 2.35 -5.60 9.09
CA PRO A 277 3.03 -4.32 9.10
C PRO A 277 2.87 -3.57 7.77
N LEU A 278 3.19 -2.28 7.78
CA LEU A 278 3.02 -1.37 6.65
C LEU A 278 3.68 -1.89 5.37
N GLN A 279 4.92 -2.39 5.45
CA GLN A 279 5.64 -2.89 4.28
C GLN A 279 5.06 -4.19 3.71
N MET A 280 4.46 -5.06 4.55
CA MET A 280 3.76 -6.25 4.09
C MET A 280 2.44 -5.87 3.41
N LYS A 281 1.72 -4.89 3.94
CA LYS A 281 0.53 -4.31 3.29
C LYS A 281 0.88 -3.59 1.97
N ALA A 282 2.09 -3.02 1.87
CA ALA A 282 2.58 -2.34 0.67
C ALA A 282 3.24 -3.26 -0.35
N ASN A 283 3.34 -4.57 -0.09
CA ASN A 283 3.99 -5.51 -1.01
C ASN A 283 3.34 -5.48 -2.41
N GLY A 284 4.18 -5.52 -3.43
CA GLY A 284 3.77 -5.35 -4.82
C GLY A 284 3.40 -3.92 -5.20
N GLY A 285 3.63 -2.94 -4.33
CA GLY A 285 3.27 -1.55 -4.51
C GLY A 285 4.35 -0.57 -4.02
N MET A 286 3.92 0.52 -3.38
CA MET A 286 4.79 1.61 -2.93
C MET A 286 4.52 1.96 -1.46
N LEU A 287 5.60 2.23 -0.72
CA LEU A 287 5.56 2.83 0.61
C LEU A 287 6.28 4.19 0.56
N LEU A 288 5.52 5.27 0.75
CA LEU A 288 6.02 6.64 0.82
C LEU A 288 6.20 7.05 2.28
N ILE A 289 7.43 7.40 2.64
CA ILE A 289 7.75 7.99 3.94
C ILE A 289 8.01 9.48 3.71
N ASP A 290 6.98 10.25 4.03
CA ASP A 290 7.03 11.70 3.87
C ASP A 290 7.61 12.39 5.11
N ASP A 291 8.22 13.57 4.93
CA ASP A 291 8.95 14.31 5.97
C ASP A 291 9.94 13.41 6.74
N PHE A 292 10.64 12.52 6.02
CA PHE A 292 11.60 11.58 6.63
C PHE A 292 12.65 12.33 7.46
N GLY A 293 12.80 11.90 8.70
CA GLY A 293 13.63 12.56 9.70
C GLY A 293 12.85 13.39 10.72
N ARG A 294 11.53 13.51 10.57
CA ARG A 294 10.62 14.15 11.51
C ARG A 294 9.65 13.19 12.20
N GLN A 295 9.78 11.88 11.92
CA GLN A 295 9.01 10.84 12.59
C GLN A 295 9.37 10.75 14.08
N GLN A 296 8.49 10.09 14.85
CA GLN A 296 8.79 9.71 16.23
C GLN A 296 9.97 8.75 16.33
N VAL A 297 10.21 7.98 15.27
CA VAL A 297 11.35 7.07 15.12
C VAL A 297 12.58 7.83 14.67
N ARG A 298 13.72 7.58 15.31
CA ARG A 298 14.99 8.13 14.80
C ARG A 298 15.28 7.57 13.40
N PRO A 299 15.70 8.39 12.44
CA PRO A 299 16.02 7.93 11.08
C PRO A 299 16.96 6.73 11.06
N ARG A 300 17.98 6.72 11.92
CA ARG A 300 18.95 5.65 12.03
C ARG A 300 18.31 4.31 12.44
N ASP A 301 17.37 4.31 13.37
CA ASP A 301 16.73 3.09 13.88
C ASP A 301 15.81 2.49 12.80
N LEU A 302 15.02 3.33 12.11
CA LEU A 302 14.21 2.94 10.98
C LEU A 302 15.07 2.31 9.87
N LEU A 303 16.15 2.96 9.53
CA LEU A 303 17.01 2.53 8.44
C LEU A 303 17.77 1.24 8.78
N ASN A 304 18.21 1.06 10.04
CA ASN A 304 18.80 -0.18 10.52
C ASN A 304 17.82 -1.35 10.42
N ARG A 305 16.53 -1.12 10.71
CA ARG A 305 15.46 -2.14 10.57
C ARG A 305 15.33 -2.61 9.10
N TRP A 306 15.59 -1.73 8.14
CA TRP A 306 15.42 -2.02 6.72
C TRP A 306 16.70 -2.33 5.93
N ILE A 307 17.85 -2.46 6.60
CA ILE A 307 19.10 -2.87 5.94
C ILE A 307 18.87 -4.16 5.15
N VAL A 308 18.39 -5.20 5.83
CA VAL A 308 18.19 -6.53 5.25
C VAL A 308 17.09 -6.54 4.18
N PRO A 309 15.89 -6.00 4.44
CA PRO A 309 14.84 -5.90 3.40
C PRO A 309 15.28 -5.20 2.12
N LEU A 310 16.03 -4.11 2.23
CA LEU A 310 16.50 -3.36 1.05
C LEU A 310 17.58 -4.12 0.26
N GLU A 311 18.41 -4.92 0.92
CA GLU A 311 19.48 -5.71 0.28
C GLU A 311 18.96 -7.04 -0.26
N LEU A 312 18.34 -7.84 0.60
CA LEU A 312 17.97 -9.23 0.31
C LEU A 312 16.55 -9.42 -0.24
N ARG A 313 15.73 -8.36 -0.22
CA ARG A 313 14.31 -8.44 -0.62
C ARG A 313 13.50 -9.44 0.21
N VAL A 314 13.92 -9.65 1.44
CA VAL A 314 13.23 -10.47 2.44
C VAL A 314 13.20 -9.70 3.75
N ASP A 315 12.06 -9.65 4.39
CA ASP A 315 11.89 -9.10 5.73
C ASP A 315 11.73 -10.24 6.75
N TYR A 316 12.58 -10.24 7.77
CA TYR A 316 12.53 -11.21 8.87
C TYR A 316 11.66 -10.65 9.98
N MET A 317 10.48 -11.26 10.14
CA MET A 317 9.54 -10.92 11.20
C MET A 317 9.49 -12.01 12.26
N ALA A 318 9.01 -11.69 13.44
CA ALA A 318 8.88 -12.65 14.51
C ALA A 318 7.45 -12.69 15.05
N LEU A 319 6.92 -13.89 15.24
CA LEU A 319 5.70 -14.08 16.01
C LEU A 319 5.99 -13.87 17.52
N HIS A 320 4.98 -13.56 18.32
CA HIS A 320 5.12 -13.45 19.78
C HIS A 320 5.64 -14.73 20.44
N THR A 321 5.51 -15.88 19.76
CA THR A 321 6.09 -17.16 20.15
C THR A 321 7.60 -17.24 19.96
N GLY A 322 8.22 -16.22 19.33
CA GLY A 322 9.64 -16.19 18.98
C GLY A 322 9.98 -16.84 17.65
N ARG A 323 9.00 -17.46 16.94
CA ARG A 323 9.24 -18.02 15.62
C ARG A 323 9.50 -16.93 14.61
N LYS A 324 10.54 -17.09 13.79
CA LYS A 324 10.89 -16.19 12.71
C LYS A 324 10.19 -16.58 11.42
N LEU A 325 9.77 -15.58 10.66
CA LEU A 325 9.10 -15.71 9.37
C LEU A 325 9.88 -14.93 8.31
N ASP A 326 10.01 -15.53 7.14
CA ASP A 326 10.63 -14.92 5.97
C ASP A 326 9.52 -14.37 5.08
N ILE A 327 9.35 -13.05 5.06
CA ILE A 327 8.33 -12.37 4.28
C ILE A 327 8.98 -11.72 3.05
N PRO A 328 8.50 -11.95 1.82
CA PRO A 328 9.02 -11.27 0.65
C PRO A 328 8.83 -9.75 0.79
N PHE A 329 9.82 -8.99 0.31
CA PHE A 329 9.84 -7.54 0.38
C PHE A 329 9.94 -6.96 -1.04
N ASP A 330 8.80 -6.91 -1.73
CA ASP A 330 8.71 -6.35 -3.09
C ASP A 330 7.95 -5.02 -3.08
N THR A 331 8.54 -4.02 -2.43
CA THR A 331 7.95 -2.69 -2.26
C THR A 331 8.92 -1.63 -2.78
N LEU A 332 8.40 -0.67 -3.55
CA LEU A 332 9.11 0.56 -3.89
C LEU A 332 9.05 1.52 -2.70
N ILE A 333 10.17 1.73 -2.01
CA ILE A 333 10.21 2.70 -0.92
C ILE A 333 10.67 4.05 -1.43
N VAL A 334 9.89 5.09 -1.13
CA VAL A 334 10.23 6.48 -1.43
C VAL A 334 10.35 7.25 -0.13
N PHE A 335 11.55 7.74 0.14
CA PHE A 335 11.82 8.68 1.23
C PHE A 335 11.76 10.10 0.70
N ALA A 336 10.93 10.96 1.29
CA ALA A 336 10.91 12.39 0.99
C ALA A 336 11.33 13.19 2.24
N THR A 337 12.32 14.07 2.09
CA THR A 337 12.87 14.81 3.25
C THR A 337 13.35 16.20 2.85
N ASN A 338 13.35 17.10 3.85
CA ASN A 338 13.94 18.43 3.74
C ASN A 338 15.40 18.47 4.21
N LEU A 339 15.90 17.39 4.80
CA LEU A 339 17.25 17.28 5.36
C LEU A 339 18.22 16.73 4.32
N ALA A 340 19.49 17.14 4.41
CA ALA A 340 20.50 16.56 3.54
C ALA A 340 20.80 15.10 3.97
N PRO A 341 21.03 14.18 3.04
CA PRO A 341 21.26 12.76 3.35
C PRO A 341 22.36 12.53 4.40
N LYS A 342 23.42 13.32 4.37
CA LYS A 342 24.56 13.29 5.32
C LYS A 342 24.17 13.65 6.77
N ASP A 343 23.09 14.42 6.94
CA ASP A 343 22.63 14.85 8.26
C ASP A 343 21.67 13.83 8.90
N LEU A 344 21.20 12.87 8.11
CA LEU A 344 20.23 11.87 8.53
C LEU A 344 20.87 10.54 8.89
N VAL A 345 21.88 10.10 8.11
CA VAL A 345 22.39 8.72 8.16
C VAL A 345 23.85 8.65 7.74
N ASP A 346 24.49 7.55 8.14
CA ASP A 346 25.85 7.25 7.74
C ASP A 346 25.98 6.89 6.26
N GLU A 347 27.22 6.92 5.76
CA GLU A 347 27.53 6.62 4.37
C GLU A 347 27.23 5.15 4.00
N ALA A 348 27.37 4.24 4.96
CA ALA A 348 27.14 2.82 4.76
C ALA A 348 25.66 2.54 4.39
N PHE A 349 24.73 3.25 5.02
CA PHE A 349 23.33 3.15 4.67
C PHE A 349 23.01 3.83 3.33
N LEU A 350 23.58 5.02 3.09
CA LEU A 350 23.33 5.74 1.84
C LEU A 350 23.70 4.93 0.59
N ARG A 351 24.65 3.98 0.69
CA ARG A 351 24.98 3.07 -0.40
C ARG A 351 23.85 2.12 -0.76
N ARG A 352 22.96 1.79 0.18
CA ARG A 352 21.82 0.88 0.00
C ARG A 352 20.63 1.56 -0.67
N ILE A 353 20.53 2.88 -0.59
CA ILE A 353 19.56 3.66 -1.36
C ILE A 353 20.17 3.95 -2.74
N ARG A 354 19.64 3.27 -3.76
CA ARG A 354 20.22 3.35 -5.11
C ARG A 354 20.06 4.72 -5.76
N HIS A 355 18.91 5.33 -5.61
CA HIS A 355 18.57 6.60 -6.26
C HIS A 355 18.40 7.70 -5.22
N LYS A 356 19.30 8.70 -5.30
CA LYS A 356 19.27 9.90 -4.48
C LYS A 356 19.06 11.09 -5.41
N ILE A 357 17.88 11.68 -5.38
CA ILE A 357 17.46 12.74 -6.30
C ILE A 357 17.27 14.02 -5.49
N LYS A 358 18.04 15.04 -5.83
CA LYS A 358 17.95 16.36 -5.21
C LYS A 358 16.93 17.19 -5.96
N ILE A 359 15.88 17.61 -5.27
CA ILE A 359 14.91 18.58 -5.78
C ILE A 359 15.40 19.97 -5.36
N THR A 360 15.81 20.76 -6.36
CA THR A 360 16.37 22.09 -6.17
C THR A 360 15.28 23.18 -6.14
N ASP A 361 15.68 24.39 -5.76
CA ASP A 361 14.82 25.54 -5.96
C ASP A 361 14.62 25.81 -7.47
N PRO A 362 13.42 26.24 -7.88
CA PRO A 362 13.13 26.45 -9.29
C PRO A 362 14.02 27.56 -9.89
N SER A 363 14.38 27.46 -11.16
CA SER A 363 14.92 28.56 -11.96
C SER A 363 13.90 29.70 -12.07
N TRP A 364 14.28 30.88 -12.59
CA TRP A 364 13.33 31.97 -12.80
C TRP A 364 12.27 31.62 -13.86
N ASP A 365 12.66 30.84 -14.87
CA ASP A 365 11.74 30.41 -15.93
C ASP A 365 10.73 29.38 -15.37
N GLU A 366 11.19 28.42 -14.58
CA GLU A 366 10.30 27.48 -13.88
C GLU A 366 9.38 28.19 -12.89
N TYR A 367 9.90 29.15 -12.12
CA TYR A 367 9.10 29.94 -11.19
C TYR A 367 7.98 30.72 -11.93
N ARG A 368 8.32 31.35 -13.07
CA ARG A 368 7.37 32.05 -13.95
C ARG A 368 6.28 31.09 -14.43
N GLU A 369 6.67 29.91 -14.88
CA GLU A 369 5.71 28.89 -15.38
C GLU A 369 4.82 28.37 -14.25
N ILE A 370 5.35 28.09 -13.06
CA ILE A 370 4.56 27.71 -11.87
C ILE A 370 3.54 28.81 -11.56
N PHE A 371 4.00 30.07 -11.54
CA PHE A 371 3.15 31.22 -11.24
C PHE A 371 2.04 31.39 -12.28
N ARG A 372 2.37 31.30 -13.56
CA ARG A 372 1.41 31.38 -14.67
C ARG A 372 0.35 30.30 -14.58
N ARG A 373 0.76 29.03 -14.39
CA ARG A 373 -0.16 27.88 -14.23
C ARG A 373 -1.09 28.07 -13.03
N ARG A 374 -0.56 28.59 -11.92
CA ARG A 374 -1.37 28.82 -10.72
C ARG A 374 -2.39 29.94 -10.91
N CYS A 375 -1.99 31.02 -11.57
CA CYS A 375 -2.94 32.09 -11.95
C CYS A 375 -4.09 31.54 -12.83
N GLN A 376 -3.75 30.71 -13.81
CA GLN A 376 -4.74 30.09 -14.70
C GLN A 376 -5.71 29.17 -13.93
N GLU A 377 -5.18 28.31 -13.05
CA GLU A 377 -5.98 27.41 -12.22
C GLU A 377 -6.95 28.14 -11.31
N LYS A 378 -6.49 29.25 -10.71
CA LYS A 378 -7.28 30.08 -9.80
C LYS A 378 -8.07 31.19 -10.46
N GLN A 379 -8.04 31.28 -11.79
CA GLN A 379 -8.71 32.30 -12.59
C GLN A 379 -8.31 33.73 -12.19
N VAL A 380 -7.07 33.95 -11.75
CA VAL A 380 -6.48 35.27 -11.51
C VAL A 380 -5.82 35.75 -12.81
N PRO A 381 -6.13 36.96 -13.30
CA PRO A 381 -5.49 37.48 -14.51
C PRO A 381 -3.96 37.54 -14.34
N TYR A 382 -3.24 36.80 -15.16
CA TYR A 382 -1.78 36.85 -15.19
C TYR A 382 -1.30 38.05 -16.00
N THR A 383 -0.34 38.80 -15.44
CA THR A 383 0.35 39.90 -16.11
C THR A 383 1.85 39.81 -15.91
N GLU A 384 2.62 40.01 -16.99
CA GLU A 384 4.10 40.01 -16.91
C GLU A 384 4.60 41.15 -15.99
N ASP A 385 3.96 42.32 -16.05
CA ASP A 385 4.34 43.48 -15.21
C ASP A 385 4.13 43.19 -13.73
N GLY A 386 3.04 42.52 -13.36
CA GLY A 386 2.76 42.11 -11.99
C GLY A 386 3.78 41.12 -11.47
N LEU A 387 4.12 40.10 -12.26
CA LEU A 387 5.15 39.14 -11.89
C LEU A 387 6.54 39.77 -11.84
N ALA A 388 6.88 40.62 -12.81
CA ALA A 388 8.16 41.36 -12.81
C ALA A 388 8.31 42.25 -11.58
N TYR A 389 7.23 42.93 -11.16
CA TYR A 389 7.19 43.70 -9.93
C TYR A 389 7.42 42.82 -8.71
N LEU A 390 6.68 41.70 -8.59
CA LEU A 390 6.86 40.73 -7.51
C LEU A 390 8.32 40.25 -7.39
N ILE A 391 8.89 39.83 -8.51
CA ILE A 391 10.27 39.31 -8.55
C ILE A 391 11.25 40.39 -8.13
N LYS A 392 11.15 41.59 -8.68
CA LYS A 392 12.08 42.67 -8.40
C LYS A 392 12.02 43.15 -6.95
N GLU A 393 10.82 43.44 -6.46
CA GLU A 393 10.64 44.09 -5.16
C GLU A 393 10.74 43.10 -4.00
N HIS A 394 10.19 41.89 -4.15
CA HIS A 394 10.05 40.94 -3.05
C HIS A 394 11.03 39.77 -3.07
N TYR A 395 11.80 39.60 -4.16
CA TYR A 395 12.83 38.54 -4.23
C TYR A 395 14.24 39.12 -4.47
N ILE A 396 14.43 39.92 -5.53
CA ILE A 396 15.78 40.43 -5.88
C ILE A 396 16.27 41.43 -4.86
N LYS A 397 15.47 42.47 -4.50
CA LYS A 397 15.88 43.47 -3.57
C LYS A 397 16.21 42.94 -2.16
N PRO A 398 15.38 42.08 -1.55
CA PRO A 398 15.69 41.52 -0.23
C PRO A 398 16.58 40.24 -0.30
N ASP A 399 17.12 39.90 -1.47
CA ASP A 399 17.91 38.66 -1.70
C ASP A 399 17.20 37.37 -1.20
N ARG A 400 15.90 37.25 -1.49
CA ARG A 400 15.08 36.16 -1.00
C ARG A 400 15.13 34.94 -1.91
N VAL A 401 15.31 33.77 -1.30
CA VAL A 401 15.28 32.47 -2.00
C VAL A 401 13.86 32.16 -2.47
N LYS A 402 13.71 31.85 -3.75
CA LYS A 402 12.44 31.40 -4.32
C LYS A 402 12.17 29.94 -4.05
N ARG A 403 10.91 29.58 -3.83
CA ARG A 403 10.45 28.21 -3.59
C ARG A 403 9.28 27.88 -4.53
N GLY A 404 9.14 26.61 -4.88
CA GLY A 404 8.05 26.15 -5.74
C GLY A 404 6.65 26.34 -5.14
N CYS A 405 6.51 26.41 -3.80
CA CYS A 405 5.23 26.67 -3.13
C CYS A 405 4.82 28.15 -3.12
N HIS A 406 5.79 29.10 -3.20
CA HIS A 406 5.48 30.52 -3.09
C HIS A 406 4.43 31.02 -4.09
N PRO A 407 4.44 30.62 -5.39
CA PRO A 407 3.38 31.03 -6.32
C PRO A 407 1.98 30.65 -5.84
N ARG A 408 1.82 29.42 -5.33
CA ARG A 408 0.54 28.97 -4.79
C ARG A 408 0.11 29.81 -3.61
N ASP A 409 0.99 29.92 -2.63
CA ASP A 409 0.68 30.55 -1.35
C ASP A 409 0.42 32.08 -1.53
N LEU A 410 1.20 32.74 -2.39
CA LEU A 410 1.00 34.16 -2.70
C LEU A 410 -0.29 34.44 -3.48
N ILE A 411 -0.64 33.60 -4.45
CA ILE A 411 -1.88 33.76 -5.20
C ILE A 411 -3.09 33.50 -4.30
N ASP A 412 -3.03 32.48 -3.43
CA ASP A 412 -4.07 32.21 -2.46
C ASP A 412 -4.23 33.41 -1.48
N GLN A 413 -3.14 34.05 -1.02
CA GLN A 413 -3.15 35.29 -0.23
C GLN A 413 -3.77 36.47 -1.00
N ILE A 414 -3.39 36.66 -2.27
CA ILE A 414 -3.98 37.71 -3.13
C ILE A 414 -5.49 37.54 -3.24
N ILE A 415 -5.98 36.33 -3.42
CA ILE A 415 -7.40 36.01 -3.50
C ILE A 415 -8.12 36.34 -2.18
N ASP A 416 -7.52 35.94 -1.05
CA ASP A 416 -8.13 36.14 0.25
C ASP A 416 -8.19 37.65 0.61
N ILE A 417 -7.13 38.41 0.33
CA ILE A 417 -7.09 39.86 0.52
C ILE A 417 -8.10 40.57 -0.39
N ALA A 418 -8.15 40.19 -1.69
CA ALA A 418 -9.08 40.76 -2.64
C ALA A 418 -10.54 40.52 -2.21
N ARG A 419 -10.85 39.30 -1.72
CA ARG A 419 -12.17 38.96 -1.16
C ARG A 419 -12.52 39.80 0.05
N TYR A 420 -11.56 40.02 0.95
CA TYR A 420 -11.77 40.89 2.14
C TYR A 420 -12.04 42.33 1.75
N LEU A 421 -11.39 42.83 0.70
CA LEU A 421 -11.54 44.22 0.22
C LEU A 421 -12.74 44.36 -0.75
N ASP A 422 -13.46 43.30 -1.06
CA ASP A 422 -14.57 43.25 -2.02
C ASP A 422 -14.16 43.76 -3.42
N ILE A 423 -12.98 43.36 -3.88
CA ILE A 423 -12.43 43.70 -5.21
C ILE A 423 -12.05 42.42 -5.98
N PRO A 424 -12.01 42.45 -7.32
CA PRO A 424 -11.55 41.33 -8.10
C PRO A 424 -10.07 41.02 -7.85
N PRO A 425 -9.69 39.73 -7.73
CA PRO A 425 -8.29 39.33 -7.54
C PRO A 425 -7.50 39.61 -8.82
N GLN A 426 -6.39 40.32 -8.68
CA GLN A 426 -5.51 40.69 -9.79
C GLN A 426 -4.06 40.91 -9.29
N LEU A 427 -3.08 40.89 -10.18
CA LEU A 427 -1.68 41.11 -9.87
C LEU A 427 -1.36 42.62 -9.83
N SER A 428 -2.08 43.39 -8.99
CA SER A 428 -1.78 44.80 -8.72
C SER A 428 -0.64 44.92 -7.69
N LYS A 429 0.10 46.01 -7.74
CA LYS A 429 1.19 46.26 -6.80
C LYS A 429 0.72 46.23 -5.34
N ASP A 430 -0.40 46.86 -5.06
CA ASP A 430 -0.96 46.91 -3.72
C ASP A 430 -1.33 45.55 -3.15
N LEU A 431 -1.95 44.68 -3.96
CA LEU A 431 -2.30 43.30 -3.55
C LEU A 431 -1.07 42.42 -3.42
N ILE A 432 -0.10 42.57 -4.31
CA ILE A 432 1.20 41.87 -4.22
C ILE A 432 1.93 42.23 -2.96
N ASP A 433 2.03 43.55 -2.64
CA ASP A 433 2.71 44.04 -1.45
C ASP A 433 2.05 43.51 -0.17
N GLN A 434 0.71 43.60 -0.09
CA GLN A 434 -0.03 43.09 1.07
C GLN A 434 0.15 41.57 1.22
N ALA A 435 0.05 40.80 0.13
CA ALA A 435 0.23 39.34 0.16
C ALA A 435 1.66 38.98 0.58
N CYS A 436 2.67 39.63 0.03
CA CYS A 436 4.07 39.39 0.36
C CYS A 436 4.39 39.77 1.81
N ASN A 437 3.87 40.88 2.30
CA ASN A 437 4.08 41.32 3.70
C ASN A 437 3.40 40.39 4.71
N ALA A 438 2.24 39.80 4.33
CA ALA A 438 1.55 38.81 5.16
C ALA A 438 2.25 37.46 5.15
N TYR A 439 2.80 37.06 4.00
CA TYR A 439 3.40 35.72 3.80
C TYR A 439 4.87 35.66 4.30
N PHE A 440 5.67 36.68 3.97
CA PHE A 440 7.08 36.75 4.33
C PHE A 440 7.29 37.47 5.64
N VAL A 441 6.89 36.86 6.74
CA VAL A 441 7.16 37.38 8.07
C VAL A 441 8.63 37.11 8.42
N ASP A 442 9.37 38.14 8.77
CA ASP A 442 10.72 37.98 9.34
C ASP A 442 10.57 37.38 10.76
N LEU A 443 10.94 36.10 10.91
CA LEU A 443 10.93 35.35 12.16
C LEU A 443 12.29 35.43 12.84
#